data_e271226aa38fc1a68ccd115b5e4080d0
#
_entry.id   e271226aa38fc1a68ccd115b5e4080d0
#
_cell.length_a   1.000
_cell.length_b   1.000
_cell.length_c   1.000
_cell.angle_alpha   90.00
_cell.angle_beta   90.00
_cell.angle_gamma   90.00
#
_symmetry.space_group_name_H-M   'P 1'
#
loop_
_entity.id
_entity.type
_entity.pdbx_description
1 polymer ?
#
loop_
_entity_poly.entity_id
_entity_poly.type
_entity_poly.pdbx_seq_one_letter_code
_entity_poly.pdbx_strand_id
1 'polypeptide(L)'
;MGVEQLSEDYYAVFKNVTRFSMIELEELLAINNLPNNLAGKHKFNKLKTALPDNETLNSLKKKCIHVNRNLENGIPQGSPISGVLANIYMMEFDLAMKHLIEEKNNGLYMRYSDDIIIVLPNIEEGVFKKIYDSIINEINAIPNLILEDKKKNIFYYEHQKVLNINNGYLEKTDKNSNIINYLGFSFDGVNVTIRQKTQAKYYCRAYGKIKTIKRNSFMTKNNNKVSKKELYRNYSERHGNAGNSNGNYIDYVKRAESVYEGEKKIANIRKRHMSKIALRLKKKQSKQRQEIRMYAKMYHIN
;
A
#
# COMPACT_ATOMS: atom_id res chain seq x y z
N MET A 1 -18.21 18.49 -16.94
CA MET A 1 -19.16 18.55 -15.82
C MET A 1 -20.00 19.81 -16.04
N GLY A 2 -21.31 19.68 -16.13
CA GLY A 2 -22.17 20.79 -16.57
C GLY A 2 -22.70 21.68 -15.46
N VAL A 3 -21.96 21.88 -14.36
CA VAL A 3 -22.38 22.71 -13.22
C VAL A 3 -21.31 23.75 -12.98
N GLU A 4 -21.68 25.01 -13.12
CA GLU A 4 -20.76 26.14 -12.88
C GLU A 4 -20.47 26.32 -11.38
N GLN A 5 -21.32 25.84 -10.49
CA GLN A 5 -21.19 26.01 -9.05
C GLN A 5 -21.74 24.81 -8.29
N LEU A 6 -21.05 24.41 -7.22
CA LEU A 6 -21.56 23.37 -6.31
C LEU A 6 -22.82 23.87 -5.58
N SER A 7 -23.81 23.01 -5.36
CA SER A 7 -24.91 23.33 -4.48
C SER A 7 -24.44 23.58 -3.04
N GLU A 8 -25.20 24.34 -2.25
CA GLU A 8 -24.80 24.78 -0.92
C GLU A 8 -24.45 23.62 0.03
N ASP A 9 -25.19 22.53 -0.03
CA ASP A 9 -24.98 21.31 0.75
C ASP A 9 -23.68 20.60 0.36
N TYR A 10 -23.40 20.42 -0.94
CA TYR A 10 -22.13 19.87 -1.42
C TYR A 10 -20.94 20.78 -1.09
N TYR A 11 -21.14 22.09 -1.19
CA TYR A 11 -20.10 23.06 -0.80
C TYR A 11 -19.81 23.03 0.70
N ALA A 12 -20.85 22.89 1.55
CA ALA A 12 -20.67 22.74 2.98
C ALA A 12 -19.89 21.47 3.35
N VAL A 13 -20.20 20.33 2.70
CA VAL A 13 -19.43 19.08 2.89
C VAL A 13 -17.97 19.26 2.45
N PHE A 14 -17.74 19.81 1.27
CA PHE A 14 -16.40 20.08 0.76
C PHE A 14 -15.60 20.98 1.73
N LYS A 15 -16.18 22.08 2.18
CA LYS A 15 -15.57 23.00 3.13
C LYS A 15 -15.21 22.32 4.46
N ASN A 16 -16.08 21.44 4.98
CA ASN A 16 -15.83 20.74 6.23
C ASN A 16 -14.73 19.68 6.09
N VAL A 17 -14.63 19.00 4.95
CA VAL A 17 -13.61 17.98 4.70
C VAL A 17 -12.24 18.61 4.50
N THR A 18 -12.16 19.77 3.84
CA THR A 18 -10.90 20.48 3.55
C THR A 18 -10.40 21.31 4.73
N ARG A 19 -11.28 21.69 5.66
CA ARG A 19 -10.95 22.43 6.90
C ARG A 19 -10.81 21.50 8.08
N PHE A 20 -9.84 20.63 8.04
CA PHE A 20 -9.56 19.72 9.15
C PHE A 20 -8.54 20.31 10.12
N SER A 21 -8.50 19.76 11.33
CA SER A 21 -7.48 20.05 12.32
C SER A 21 -6.62 18.80 12.54
N MET A 22 -5.33 18.99 12.75
CA MET A 22 -4.38 17.91 13.00
C MET A 22 -3.55 18.21 14.24
N ILE A 23 -3.10 17.17 14.91
CA ILE A 23 -2.15 17.22 16.03
C ILE A 23 -1.03 16.24 15.70
N GLU A 24 0.20 16.65 15.92
CA GLU A 24 1.35 15.77 15.72
C GLU A 24 1.32 14.60 16.69
N LEU A 25 1.64 13.40 16.21
CA LEU A 25 1.61 12.20 17.03
C LEU A 25 2.56 12.27 18.21
N GLU A 26 3.68 12.96 18.09
CA GLU A 26 4.66 13.18 19.16
C GLU A 26 4.05 13.97 20.30
N GLU A 27 3.31 15.02 19.98
CA GLU A 27 2.60 15.83 20.95
C GLU A 27 1.51 15.03 21.67
N LEU A 28 0.74 14.22 20.94
CA LEU A 28 -0.26 13.31 21.53
C LEU A 28 0.38 12.29 22.47
N LEU A 29 1.55 11.76 22.13
CA LEU A 29 2.28 10.83 23.00
C LEU A 29 2.75 11.55 24.28
N ALA A 30 3.30 12.75 24.15
CA ALA A 30 3.77 13.56 25.28
C ALA A 30 2.63 13.90 26.25
N ILE A 31 1.47 14.34 25.74
CA ILE A 31 0.27 14.65 26.53
C ILE A 31 -0.21 13.42 27.34
N ASN A 32 -0.08 12.22 26.76
CA ASN A 32 -0.44 10.98 27.41
C ASN A 32 0.71 10.37 28.24
N ASN A 33 1.79 11.09 28.48
CA ASN A 33 3.00 10.62 29.18
C ASN A 33 3.56 9.32 28.59
N LEU A 34 3.54 9.20 27.27
CA LEU A 34 4.03 8.03 26.55
C LEU A 34 5.32 8.35 25.79
N PRO A 35 6.31 7.45 25.78
CA PRO A 35 7.55 7.66 25.04
C PRO A 35 7.32 7.63 23.53
N ASN A 36 8.05 8.47 22.78
CA ASN A 36 8.02 8.48 21.32
C ASN A 36 8.81 7.31 20.72
N ASN A 37 8.29 6.09 20.92
CA ASN A 37 8.82 4.85 20.37
C ASN A 37 7.70 3.86 20.05
N LEU A 38 8.03 2.71 19.46
CA LEU A 38 7.05 1.68 19.12
C LEU A 38 6.21 1.21 20.31
N ALA A 39 6.79 1.11 21.49
CA ALA A 39 6.06 0.70 22.69
C ALA A 39 5.06 1.77 23.13
N GLY A 40 5.43 3.05 23.09
CA GLY A 40 4.54 4.18 23.36
C GLY A 40 3.39 4.25 22.36
N LYS A 41 3.69 4.15 21.06
CA LYS A 41 2.66 4.09 19.98
C LYS A 41 1.70 2.91 20.18
N HIS A 42 2.20 1.74 20.58
CA HIS A 42 1.34 0.59 20.91
C HIS A 42 0.45 0.81 22.13
N LYS A 43 0.95 1.51 23.17
CA LYS A 43 0.14 1.87 24.33
C LYS A 43 -0.91 2.91 23.95
N PHE A 44 -0.53 3.94 23.19
CA PHE A 44 -1.43 4.98 22.69
C PHE A 44 -2.62 4.39 21.93
N ASN A 45 -2.38 3.47 21.00
CA ASN A 45 -3.42 2.79 20.21
C ASN A 45 -4.39 1.92 21.04
N LYS A 46 -4.13 1.73 22.33
CA LYS A 46 -5.01 1.02 23.26
C LYS A 46 -5.81 1.95 24.17
N LEU A 47 -5.54 3.24 24.15
CA LEU A 47 -6.32 4.22 24.88
C LEU A 47 -7.73 4.30 24.32
N LYS A 48 -8.71 4.52 25.20
CA LYS A 48 -10.10 4.73 24.78
C LYS A 48 -10.29 6.12 24.17
N THR A 49 -9.54 7.10 24.64
CA THR A 49 -9.53 8.48 24.19
C THR A 49 -8.09 8.94 23.95
N ALA A 50 -7.86 9.68 22.89
CA ALA A 50 -6.53 10.24 22.57
C ALA A 50 -6.20 11.46 23.44
N LEU A 51 -7.21 12.16 23.95
CA LEU A 51 -7.10 13.32 24.81
C LEU A 51 -7.74 13.00 26.17
N PRO A 52 -7.05 13.25 27.28
CA PRO A 52 -7.53 12.82 28.59
C PRO A 52 -8.79 13.56 29.08
N ASP A 53 -8.94 14.86 28.73
CA ASP A 53 -10.06 15.69 29.16
C ASP A 53 -10.30 16.89 28.24
N ASN A 54 -11.42 17.61 28.46
CA ASN A 54 -11.79 18.77 27.68
C ASN A 54 -10.94 20.02 27.97
N GLU A 55 -10.37 20.15 29.18
CA GLU A 55 -9.50 21.27 29.54
C GLU A 55 -8.17 21.17 28.79
N THR A 56 -7.62 19.95 28.73
CA THR A 56 -6.45 19.64 27.90
C THR A 56 -6.72 19.96 26.42
N LEU A 57 -7.88 19.61 25.90
CA LEU A 57 -8.26 19.97 24.53
C LEU A 57 -8.26 21.48 24.30
N ASN A 58 -8.81 22.26 25.24
CA ASN A 58 -8.88 23.71 25.12
C ASN A 58 -7.51 24.38 25.24
N SER A 59 -6.60 23.86 26.09
CA SER A 59 -5.22 24.33 26.17
C SER A 59 -4.43 24.02 24.90
N LEU A 60 -4.67 22.87 24.29
CA LEU A 60 -4.03 22.40 23.07
C LEU A 60 -4.50 23.13 21.83
N LYS A 61 -5.77 23.57 21.78
CA LYS A 61 -6.31 24.36 20.63
C LYS A 61 -5.46 25.57 20.30
N LYS A 62 -4.79 26.15 21.28
CA LYS A 62 -3.94 27.32 21.09
C LYS A 62 -2.50 27.01 20.70
N LYS A 63 -1.98 25.85 21.06
CA LYS A 63 -0.55 25.52 20.95
C LYS A 63 -0.22 24.42 19.94
N CYS A 64 -1.02 23.35 19.90
CA CYS A 64 -0.66 22.11 19.22
C CYS A 64 -1.64 21.71 18.09
N ILE A 65 -2.80 22.38 17.99
CA ILE A 65 -3.77 22.05 16.96
C ILE A 65 -3.53 22.94 15.75
N HIS A 66 -3.05 22.34 14.67
CA HIS A 66 -2.89 22.99 13.38
C HIS A 66 -4.20 22.90 12.60
N VAL A 67 -4.84 24.04 12.36
CA VAL A 67 -6.06 24.10 11.56
C VAL A 67 -5.68 24.38 10.12
N ASN A 68 -6.08 23.52 9.20
CA ASN A 68 -5.85 23.72 7.75
C ASN A 68 -6.81 24.80 7.21
N ARG A 69 -6.56 26.07 7.53
CA ARG A 69 -7.39 27.21 7.10
C ARG A 69 -7.16 27.61 5.65
N ASN A 70 -5.93 27.51 5.20
CA ASN A 70 -5.49 27.99 3.88
C ASN A 70 -5.32 26.86 2.86
N LEU A 71 -5.79 25.66 3.17
CA LEU A 71 -5.67 24.46 2.31
C LEU A 71 -4.22 24.09 1.96
N GLU A 72 -3.25 24.54 2.74
CA GLU A 72 -1.82 24.30 2.52
C GLU A 72 -1.43 22.81 2.68
N ASN A 73 -2.19 22.07 3.50
CA ASN A 73 -1.92 20.66 3.82
C ASN A 73 -2.77 19.67 3.01
N GLY A 74 -3.41 20.10 1.94
CA GLY A 74 -4.22 19.26 1.08
C GLY A 74 -5.48 18.72 1.77
N ILE A 75 -5.78 17.44 1.55
CA ILE A 75 -6.97 16.75 2.07
C ILE A 75 -6.58 15.57 2.98
N PRO A 76 -7.37 15.26 4.03
CA PRO A 76 -7.02 14.20 4.97
C PRO A 76 -7.06 12.83 4.30
N GLN A 77 -6.01 12.02 4.52
CA GLN A 77 -5.98 10.64 4.04
C GLN A 77 -7.02 9.77 4.77
N GLY A 78 -7.69 8.89 4.00
CA GLY A 78 -8.68 7.96 4.54
C GLY A 78 -10.13 8.49 4.59
N SER A 79 -10.38 9.72 4.17
CA SER A 79 -11.73 10.21 3.94
C SER A 79 -12.30 9.64 2.62
N PRO A 80 -13.59 9.24 2.56
CA PRO A 80 -14.19 8.74 1.32
C PRO A 80 -14.12 9.73 0.15
N ILE A 81 -14.21 11.03 0.42
CA ILE A 81 -14.17 12.09 -0.59
C ILE A 81 -12.74 12.32 -1.12
N SER A 82 -11.71 11.95 -0.36
CA SER A 82 -10.32 12.21 -0.73
C SER A 82 -9.93 11.55 -2.06
N GLY A 83 -10.45 10.35 -2.33
CA GLY A 83 -10.22 9.68 -3.60
C GLY A 83 -10.86 10.40 -4.79
N VAL A 84 -12.05 10.97 -4.60
CA VAL A 84 -12.73 11.75 -5.64
C VAL A 84 -11.98 13.04 -5.92
N LEU A 85 -11.59 13.77 -4.86
CA LEU A 85 -10.84 15.03 -5.00
C LEU A 85 -9.46 14.80 -5.64
N ALA A 86 -8.76 13.71 -5.28
CA ALA A 86 -7.49 13.36 -5.91
C ALA A 86 -7.66 13.05 -7.42
N ASN A 87 -8.76 12.41 -7.82
CA ASN A 87 -9.05 12.19 -9.24
C ASN A 87 -9.39 13.49 -9.98
N ILE A 88 -10.17 14.38 -9.36
CA ILE A 88 -10.46 15.70 -9.96
C ILE A 88 -9.16 16.51 -10.14
N TYR A 89 -8.30 16.50 -9.12
CA TYR A 89 -7.01 17.19 -9.16
C TYR A 89 -6.08 16.69 -10.29
N MET A 90 -6.13 15.41 -10.61
CA MET A 90 -5.33 14.79 -11.66
C MET A 90 -6.02 14.74 -13.03
N MET A 91 -7.23 15.28 -13.17
CA MET A 91 -8.05 15.08 -14.38
C MET A 91 -7.43 15.70 -15.63
N GLU A 92 -6.87 16.91 -15.53
CA GLU A 92 -6.22 17.57 -16.67
C GLU A 92 -4.99 16.79 -17.12
N PHE A 93 -4.20 16.29 -16.16
CA PHE A 93 -3.07 15.41 -16.45
C PHE A 93 -3.51 14.10 -17.11
N ASP A 94 -4.58 13.47 -16.60
CA ASP A 94 -5.09 12.23 -17.19
C ASP A 94 -5.52 12.43 -18.66
N LEU A 95 -6.16 13.57 -18.96
CA LEU A 95 -6.55 13.95 -20.33
C LEU A 95 -5.34 14.20 -21.24
N ALA A 96 -4.34 14.93 -20.73
CA ALA A 96 -3.10 15.17 -21.46
C ALA A 96 -2.35 13.86 -21.74
N MET A 97 -2.26 12.95 -20.76
CA MET A 97 -1.63 11.65 -20.94
C MET A 97 -2.39 10.76 -21.92
N LYS A 98 -3.71 10.72 -21.84
CA LYS A 98 -4.51 9.98 -22.81
C LYS A 98 -4.25 10.45 -24.24
N HIS A 99 -4.26 11.76 -24.46
CA HIS A 99 -3.97 12.33 -25.77
C HIS A 99 -2.53 12.03 -26.24
N LEU A 100 -1.53 12.26 -25.36
CA LEU A 100 -0.12 12.05 -25.70
C LEU A 100 0.20 10.59 -25.93
N ILE A 101 -0.26 9.69 -25.05
CA ILE A 101 0.17 8.29 -25.04
C ILE A 101 -0.74 7.42 -25.95
N GLU A 102 -2.06 7.51 -25.78
CA GLU A 102 -2.98 6.61 -26.47
C GLU A 102 -3.28 7.10 -27.89
N GLU A 103 -3.64 8.37 -28.07
CA GLU A 103 -4.09 8.88 -29.36
C GLU A 103 -2.91 9.19 -30.31
N LYS A 104 -1.82 9.80 -29.81
CA LYS A 104 -0.67 10.15 -30.65
C LYS A 104 0.35 9.04 -30.83
N ASN A 105 0.57 8.20 -29.83
CA ASN A 105 1.66 7.23 -29.81
C ASN A 105 1.20 5.78 -29.72
N ASN A 106 -0.10 5.52 -29.82
CA ASN A 106 -0.68 4.17 -29.77
C ASN A 106 -0.20 3.33 -28.58
N GLY A 107 0.01 3.99 -27.43
CA GLY A 107 0.43 3.39 -26.17
C GLY A 107 -0.76 3.11 -25.25
N LEU A 108 -0.47 2.79 -23.99
CA LEU A 108 -1.45 2.59 -22.94
C LEU A 108 -1.08 3.44 -21.73
N TYR A 109 -2.03 4.21 -21.24
CA TYR A 109 -1.93 4.98 -20.01
C TYR A 109 -2.89 4.45 -18.95
N MET A 110 -2.38 4.18 -17.75
CA MET A 110 -3.22 3.80 -16.61
C MET A 110 -2.70 4.47 -15.33
N ARG A 111 -3.61 5.02 -14.54
CA ARG A 111 -3.35 5.58 -13.22
C ARG A 111 -4.28 4.99 -12.16
N TYR A 112 -3.74 4.66 -11.02
CA TYR A 112 -4.49 4.28 -9.84
C TYR A 112 -3.97 5.09 -8.64
N SER A 113 -4.70 6.12 -8.24
CA SER A 113 -4.28 7.11 -7.24
C SER A 113 -2.96 7.79 -7.65
N ASP A 114 -1.88 7.52 -6.96
CA ASP A 114 -0.52 8.02 -7.20
C ASP A 114 0.35 7.07 -8.05
N ASP A 115 -0.08 5.85 -8.26
CA ASP A 115 0.63 4.87 -9.08
C ASP A 115 0.26 5.01 -10.57
N ILE A 116 1.25 5.35 -11.40
CA ILE A 116 1.10 5.52 -12.86
C ILE A 116 1.89 4.43 -13.58
N ILE A 117 1.31 3.87 -14.65
CA ILE A 117 1.99 3.01 -15.60
C ILE A 117 1.70 3.49 -17.02
N ILE A 118 2.74 3.58 -17.83
CA ILE A 118 2.67 3.95 -19.24
C ILE A 118 3.37 2.84 -20.03
N VAL A 119 2.72 2.36 -21.06
CA VAL A 119 3.29 1.38 -21.98
C VAL A 119 3.30 2.00 -23.38
N LEU A 120 4.45 2.04 -23.98
CA LEU A 120 4.62 2.51 -25.36
C LEU A 120 5.02 1.33 -26.25
N PRO A 121 4.60 1.32 -27.53
CA PRO A 121 5.12 0.38 -28.50
C PRO A 121 6.64 0.57 -28.67
N ASN A 122 7.30 -0.34 -29.35
CA ASN A 122 8.73 -0.17 -29.66
C ASN A 122 8.93 1.06 -30.54
N ILE A 123 9.60 2.07 -30.02
CA ILE A 123 9.84 3.37 -30.67
C ILE A 123 11.34 3.69 -30.61
N GLU A 124 11.79 4.54 -31.54
CA GLU A 124 13.16 5.04 -31.52
C GLU A 124 13.49 5.82 -30.25
N GLU A 125 14.73 5.71 -29.78
CA GLU A 125 15.18 6.35 -28.54
C GLU A 125 14.95 7.86 -28.51
N GLY A 126 15.20 8.56 -29.64
CA GLY A 126 14.96 10.00 -29.74
C GLY A 126 13.49 10.40 -29.57
N VAL A 127 12.57 9.55 -30.06
CA VAL A 127 11.12 9.74 -29.91
C VAL A 127 10.73 9.44 -28.46
N PHE A 128 11.22 8.35 -27.88
CA PHE A 128 10.99 8.01 -26.48
C PHE A 128 11.39 9.16 -25.54
N LYS A 129 12.59 9.74 -25.76
CA LYS A 129 13.08 10.85 -24.92
C LYS A 129 12.14 12.06 -25.01
N LYS A 130 11.67 12.43 -26.18
CA LYS A 130 10.71 13.54 -26.34
C LYS A 130 9.40 13.30 -25.61
N ILE A 131 8.86 12.07 -25.70
CA ILE A 131 7.63 11.69 -24.99
C ILE A 131 7.88 11.73 -23.49
N TYR A 132 8.98 11.16 -23.02
CA TYR A 132 9.35 11.15 -21.59
C TYR A 132 9.47 12.58 -21.04
N ASP A 133 10.19 13.47 -21.74
CA ASP A 133 10.33 14.86 -21.34
C ASP A 133 8.96 15.57 -21.29
N SER A 134 8.07 15.29 -22.25
CA SER A 134 6.70 15.81 -22.25
C SER A 134 5.91 15.32 -21.02
N ILE A 135 6.00 14.03 -20.66
CA ILE A 135 5.35 13.48 -19.46
C ILE A 135 5.85 14.19 -18.20
N ILE A 136 7.16 14.38 -18.08
CA ILE A 136 7.76 15.06 -16.92
C ILE A 136 7.30 16.52 -16.84
N ASN A 137 7.22 17.22 -17.98
CA ASN A 137 6.75 18.60 -18.03
C ASN A 137 5.28 18.72 -17.58
N GLU A 138 4.41 17.80 -18.04
CA GLU A 138 3.00 17.77 -17.62
C GLU A 138 2.85 17.51 -16.12
N ILE A 139 3.66 16.59 -15.54
CA ILE A 139 3.65 16.35 -14.09
C ILE A 139 4.11 17.58 -13.32
N ASN A 140 5.18 18.22 -13.77
CA ASN A 140 5.74 19.40 -13.11
C ASN A 140 4.83 20.64 -13.25
N ALA A 141 3.93 20.66 -14.22
CA ALA A 141 2.93 21.71 -14.38
C ALA A 141 1.81 21.63 -13.32
N ILE A 142 1.64 20.46 -12.65
CA ILE A 142 0.62 20.31 -11.62
C ILE A 142 1.10 21.01 -10.33
N PRO A 143 0.35 21.98 -9.79
CA PRO A 143 0.75 22.73 -8.59
C PRO A 143 1.00 21.80 -7.39
N ASN A 144 2.11 21.96 -6.70
CA ASN A 144 2.47 21.21 -5.48
C ASN A 144 2.60 19.68 -5.65
N LEU A 145 2.64 19.16 -6.87
CA LEU A 145 2.94 17.74 -7.12
C LEU A 145 4.46 17.58 -7.28
N ILE A 146 5.04 16.65 -6.52
CA ILE A 146 6.46 16.34 -6.58
C ILE A 146 6.63 14.88 -6.98
N LEU A 147 7.30 14.65 -8.10
CA LEU A 147 7.66 13.32 -8.55
C LEU A 147 9.01 12.90 -7.91
N GLU A 148 8.98 11.88 -7.06
CA GLU A 148 10.19 11.35 -6.43
C GLU A 148 11.04 10.57 -7.45
N ASP A 149 12.26 11.03 -7.74
CA ASP A 149 13.18 10.39 -8.69
C ASP A 149 13.45 8.91 -8.38
N LYS A 150 13.56 8.57 -7.11
CA LYS A 150 13.80 7.18 -6.66
C LYS A 150 12.64 6.22 -6.93
N LYS A 151 11.46 6.72 -7.26
CA LYS A 151 10.27 5.91 -7.55
C LYS A 151 10.00 5.77 -9.03
N LYS A 152 10.67 6.54 -9.88
CA LYS A 152 10.60 6.40 -11.33
C LYS A 152 11.34 5.14 -11.78
N ASN A 153 10.71 4.36 -12.63
CA ASN A 153 11.34 3.18 -13.22
C ASN A 153 11.00 3.13 -14.71
N ILE A 154 12.01 2.93 -15.53
CA ILE A 154 11.87 2.76 -16.97
C ILE A 154 12.29 1.34 -17.30
N PHE A 155 11.43 0.63 -18.04
CA PHE A 155 11.67 -0.74 -18.43
C PHE A 155 11.58 -0.88 -19.93
N TYR A 156 12.46 -1.70 -20.48
CA TYR A 156 12.38 -2.21 -21.84
C TYR A 156 11.90 -3.66 -21.81
N TYR A 157 10.93 -4.00 -22.63
CA TYR A 157 10.37 -5.34 -22.72
C TYR A 157 10.52 -5.91 -24.11
N GLU A 158 11.25 -6.99 -24.24
CA GLU A 158 11.47 -7.71 -25.48
C GLU A 158 11.71 -9.19 -25.23
N HIS A 159 11.23 -10.06 -26.12
CA HIS A 159 11.45 -11.52 -26.07
C HIS A 159 11.17 -12.11 -24.68
N GLN A 160 10.06 -11.73 -24.06
CA GLN A 160 9.66 -12.18 -22.72
C GLN A 160 10.66 -11.81 -21.60
N LYS A 161 11.47 -10.77 -21.79
CA LYS A 161 12.39 -10.25 -20.81
C LYS A 161 12.07 -8.80 -20.51
N VAL A 162 12.11 -8.47 -19.22
CA VAL A 162 12.04 -7.10 -18.72
C VAL A 162 13.44 -6.66 -18.37
N LEU A 163 13.88 -5.51 -18.87
CA LEU A 163 15.16 -4.89 -18.54
C LEU A 163 14.88 -3.51 -17.92
N ASN A 164 15.46 -3.24 -16.76
CA ASN A 164 15.40 -1.91 -16.16
C ASN A 164 16.49 -1.04 -16.78
N ILE A 165 16.08 0.10 -17.35
CA ILE A 165 16.97 1.02 -18.06
C ILE A 165 17.06 2.41 -17.41
N ASN A 166 16.72 2.53 -16.13
CA ASN A 166 16.71 3.81 -15.41
C ASN A 166 18.00 4.62 -15.48
N ASN A 167 19.15 3.95 -15.62
CA ASN A 167 20.47 4.60 -15.61
C ASN A 167 21.05 4.80 -17.01
N GLY A 168 20.22 4.72 -18.06
CA GLY A 168 20.70 4.87 -19.44
C GLY A 168 21.61 3.70 -19.85
N TYR A 169 21.04 2.77 -20.60
CA TYR A 169 21.69 1.64 -21.26
C TYR A 169 22.50 0.63 -20.40
N LEU A 170 21.87 -0.53 -20.17
CA LEU A 170 22.51 -1.86 -20.03
C LEU A 170 23.66 -2.02 -19.01
N GLU A 171 23.71 -1.28 -17.94
CA GLU A 171 24.48 -1.74 -16.79
C GLU A 171 23.76 -2.92 -16.12
N LYS A 172 24.53 -3.99 -15.82
CA LYS A 172 24.06 -5.19 -15.13
C LYS A 172 23.53 -4.81 -13.75
N THR A 173 22.25 -4.42 -13.70
CA THR A 173 21.58 -4.16 -12.44
C THR A 173 21.18 -5.47 -11.76
N ASP A 174 21.08 -5.46 -10.44
CA ASP A 174 20.61 -6.57 -9.62
C ASP A 174 19.42 -7.30 -10.26
N LYS A 175 19.40 -8.62 -10.22
CA LYS A 175 18.30 -9.47 -10.75
C LYS A 175 16.90 -9.04 -10.29
N ASN A 176 16.79 -8.33 -9.16
CA ASN A 176 15.52 -7.80 -8.64
C ASN A 176 15.08 -6.47 -9.30
N SER A 177 15.95 -5.83 -10.07
CA SER A 177 15.61 -4.58 -10.77
C SER A 177 14.85 -4.83 -12.09
N ASN A 178 14.94 -6.04 -12.65
CA ASN A 178 14.27 -6.44 -13.89
C ASN A 178 12.86 -7.00 -13.65
N ILE A 179 12.13 -6.43 -12.72
CA ILE A 179 10.77 -6.84 -12.36
C ILE A 179 9.89 -5.60 -12.26
N ILE A 180 8.81 -5.57 -13.04
CA ILE A 180 7.80 -4.52 -12.94
C ILE A 180 6.91 -4.81 -11.75
N ASN A 181 6.83 -3.87 -10.81
CA ASN A 181 5.93 -3.93 -9.65
C ASN A 181 4.84 -2.88 -9.78
N TYR A 182 3.58 -3.31 -9.94
CA TYR A 182 2.43 -2.42 -10.07
C TYR A 182 1.23 -2.97 -9.30
N LEU A 183 0.54 -2.13 -8.53
CA LEU A 183 -0.68 -2.44 -7.76
C LEU A 183 -0.63 -3.74 -6.96
N GLY A 184 0.53 -4.08 -6.38
CA GLY A 184 0.67 -5.28 -5.56
C GLY A 184 1.01 -6.55 -6.33
N PHE A 185 1.16 -6.47 -7.63
CA PHE A 185 1.64 -7.55 -8.51
C PHE A 185 3.08 -7.29 -8.95
N SER A 186 3.73 -8.34 -9.42
CA SER A 186 5.08 -8.32 -10.01
C SER A 186 5.06 -9.10 -11.31
N PHE A 187 5.64 -8.51 -12.37
CA PHE A 187 5.79 -9.13 -13.68
C PHE A 187 7.28 -9.28 -14.02
N ASP A 188 7.70 -10.49 -14.38
CA ASP A 188 9.10 -10.82 -14.66
C ASP A 188 9.40 -10.94 -16.18
N GLY A 189 8.45 -10.57 -17.01
CA GLY A 189 8.52 -10.69 -18.49
C GLY A 189 7.76 -11.91 -19.01
N VAL A 190 7.48 -12.91 -18.17
CA VAL A 190 6.76 -14.13 -18.56
C VAL A 190 5.55 -14.34 -17.67
N ASN A 191 5.73 -14.17 -16.36
CA ASN A 191 4.69 -14.53 -15.38
C ASN A 191 4.29 -13.33 -14.54
N VAL A 192 3.03 -13.26 -14.21
CA VAL A 192 2.51 -12.36 -13.17
C VAL A 192 2.46 -13.11 -11.84
N THR A 193 2.87 -12.47 -10.77
CA THR A 193 2.77 -13.01 -9.41
C THR A 193 2.39 -11.92 -8.41
N ILE A 194 1.94 -12.31 -7.23
CA ILE A 194 1.72 -11.35 -6.15
C ILE A 194 3.07 -10.89 -5.61
N ARG A 195 3.22 -9.59 -5.41
CA ARG A 195 4.45 -8.96 -4.92
C ARG A 195 4.97 -9.65 -3.67
N GLN A 196 6.23 -10.07 -3.69
CA GLN A 196 6.85 -10.84 -2.62
C GLN A 196 6.78 -10.14 -1.25
N LYS A 197 6.95 -8.82 -1.20
CA LYS A 197 6.83 -8.03 0.04
C LYS A 197 5.45 -8.18 0.68
N THR A 198 4.38 -8.19 -0.11
CA THR A 198 3.00 -8.39 0.35
C THR A 198 2.81 -9.77 0.95
N GLN A 199 3.29 -10.81 0.22
CA GLN A 199 3.26 -12.19 0.69
C GLN A 199 4.07 -12.39 1.97
N ALA A 200 5.30 -11.86 2.03
CA ALA A 200 6.16 -11.95 3.19
C ALA A 200 5.54 -11.28 4.42
N LYS A 201 4.97 -10.08 4.27
CA LYS A 201 4.27 -9.36 5.36
C LYS A 201 3.12 -10.18 5.95
N TYR A 202 2.34 -10.84 5.11
CA TYR A 202 1.27 -11.71 5.56
C TYR A 202 1.80 -12.91 6.36
N TYR A 203 2.79 -13.66 5.82
CA TYR A 203 3.35 -14.81 6.51
C TYR A 203 4.12 -14.43 7.78
N CYS A 204 4.79 -13.29 7.83
CA CYS A 204 5.41 -12.79 9.07
C CYS A 204 4.36 -12.61 10.18
N ARG A 205 3.21 -12.02 9.87
CA ARG A 205 2.09 -11.87 10.83
C ARG A 205 1.53 -13.23 11.27
N ALA A 206 1.25 -14.13 10.33
CA ALA A 206 0.75 -15.48 10.63
C ALA A 206 1.73 -16.26 11.52
N TYR A 207 3.02 -16.24 11.17
CA TYR A 207 4.07 -16.93 11.92
C TYR A 207 4.33 -16.29 13.29
N GLY A 208 4.21 -14.97 13.40
CA GLY A 208 4.23 -14.26 14.68
C GLY A 208 3.12 -14.71 15.62
N LYS A 209 1.88 -14.83 15.11
CA LYS A 209 0.74 -15.37 15.88
C LYS A 209 0.98 -16.81 16.32
N ILE A 210 1.45 -17.69 15.41
CA ILE A 210 1.80 -19.08 15.71
C ILE A 210 2.89 -19.15 16.79
N LYS A 211 3.93 -18.31 16.71
CA LYS A 211 4.98 -18.24 17.72
C LYS A 211 4.44 -17.87 19.10
N THR A 212 3.52 -16.89 19.15
CA THR A 212 2.90 -16.48 20.43
C THR A 212 2.07 -17.61 21.03
N ILE A 213 1.27 -18.30 20.21
CA ILE A 213 0.47 -19.47 20.65
C ILE A 213 1.38 -20.54 21.25
N LYS A 214 2.50 -20.85 20.59
CA LYS A 214 3.46 -21.88 21.07
C LYS A 214 4.22 -21.46 22.33
N ARG A 215 4.64 -20.19 22.40
CA ARG A 215 5.34 -19.66 23.59
C ARG A 215 4.49 -19.78 24.84
N ASN A 216 3.20 -19.60 24.69
CA ASN A 216 2.25 -19.70 25.81
C ASN A 216 1.76 -21.15 26.00
N SER A 217 2.48 -22.16 25.49
CA SER A 217 2.12 -23.59 25.62
C SER A 217 0.67 -23.88 25.22
N PHE A 218 0.17 -23.18 24.20
CA PHE A 218 -1.23 -23.23 23.79
C PHE A 218 -2.25 -22.82 24.87
N MET A 219 -1.83 -22.07 25.87
CA MET A 219 -2.71 -21.51 26.91
C MET A 219 -2.89 -19.99 26.75
N THR A 220 -4.03 -19.48 27.16
CA THR A 220 -4.30 -18.03 27.27
C THR A 220 -3.72 -17.48 28.57
N LYS A 221 -3.77 -16.14 28.76
CA LYS A 221 -3.40 -15.51 30.05
C LYS A 221 -4.26 -16.03 31.23
N ASN A 222 -5.48 -16.45 30.95
CA ASN A 222 -6.42 -16.98 31.95
C ASN A 222 -6.38 -18.50 32.04
N ASN A 223 -5.28 -19.15 31.67
CA ASN A 223 -5.08 -20.59 31.68
C ASN A 223 -6.07 -21.41 30.82
N ASN A 224 -6.82 -20.79 29.95
CA ASN A 224 -7.68 -21.49 29.01
C ASN A 224 -6.89 -21.94 27.77
N LYS A 225 -7.21 -23.12 27.22
CA LYS A 225 -6.58 -23.63 26.01
C LYS A 225 -6.83 -22.69 24.83
N VAL A 226 -5.74 -22.23 24.15
CA VAL A 226 -5.87 -21.36 22.97
C VAL A 226 -6.60 -22.10 21.87
N SER A 227 -7.72 -21.57 21.47
CA SER A 227 -8.45 -22.12 20.32
C SER A 227 -7.67 -21.84 19.02
N LYS A 228 -7.32 -22.90 18.29
CA LYS A 228 -6.80 -22.77 16.91
C LYS A 228 -7.83 -22.19 15.95
N LYS A 229 -9.10 -22.12 16.35
CA LYS A 229 -10.20 -21.57 15.55
C LYS A 229 -9.91 -20.12 15.11
N GLU A 230 -9.37 -19.27 16.01
CA GLU A 230 -9.01 -17.90 15.68
C GLU A 230 -7.85 -17.80 14.69
N LEU A 231 -6.84 -18.69 14.81
CA LEU A 231 -5.75 -18.75 13.83
C LEU A 231 -6.30 -19.12 12.43
N TYR A 232 -7.13 -20.14 12.36
CA TYR A 232 -7.73 -20.56 11.08
C TYR A 232 -8.71 -19.51 10.57
N ARG A 233 -9.48 -18.86 11.44
CA ARG A 233 -10.37 -17.76 11.06
C ARG A 233 -9.63 -16.63 10.35
N ASN A 234 -8.46 -16.24 10.83
CA ASN A 234 -7.71 -15.10 10.32
C ASN A 234 -6.78 -15.45 9.15
N TYR A 235 -6.39 -16.72 9.02
CA TYR A 235 -5.36 -17.17 8.09
C TYR A 235 -5.75 -18.38 7.24
N SER A 236 -7.04 -18.65 6.99
CA SER A 236 -7.49 -19.69 6.07
C SER A 236 -8.53 -19.18 5.07
N GLU A 237 -8.77 -19.93 4.00
CA GLU A 237 -9.79 -19.62 2.99
C GLU A 237 -11.24 -19.63 3.52
N ARG A 238 -11.50 -20.27 4.63
CA ARG A 238 -12.86 -20.48 5.17
C ARG A 238 -13.47 -19.27 5.83
N HIS A 239 -12.85 -18.10 5.72
CA HIS A 239 -13.26 -16.92 6.46
C HIS A 239 -14.32 -16.07 5.75
N GLY A 240 -14.65 -16.34 4.51
CA GLY A 240 -15.52 -15.52 3.68
C GLY A 240 -17.04 -15.65 3.92
N ASN A 241 -17.52 -16.54 4.81
CA ASN A 241 -18.95 -16.77 4.99
C ASN A 241 -19.62 -15.99 6.13
N ALA A 242 -18.91 -15.10 6.79
CA ALA A 242 -19.47 -14.28 7.86
C ALA A 242 -19.50 -12.79 7.45
N GLY A 243 -20.44 -12.41 6.59
CA GLY A 243 -21.01 -11.03 6.47
C GLY A 243 -20.08 -9.83 6.28
N ASN A 244 -18.78 -9.96 6.35
CA ASN A 244 -17.83 -8.86 6.15
C ASN A 244 -17.14 -8.99 4.78
N SER A 245 -17.40 -8.04 3.92
CA SER A 245 -17.04 -7.93 2.52
C SER A 245 -15.52 -7.93 2.21
N ASN A 246 -14.67 -7.80 3.20
CA ASN A 246 -13.23 -7.58 3.01
C ASN A 246 -12.36 -8.79 3.32
N GLY A 247 -12.58 -9.96 2.77
CA GLY A 247 -11.81 -11.18 2.97
C GLY A 247 -10.33 -11.04 3.40
N ASN A 248 -9.67 -12.12 3.75
CA ASN A 248 -8.25 -12.08 4.13
C ASN A 248 -7.33 -12.10 2.89
N TYR A 249 -6.01 -12.17 3.12
CA TYR A 249 -5.02 -12.26 2.04
C TYR A 249 -5.24 -13.48 1.11
N ILE A 250 -5.74 -14.59 1.61
CA ILE A 250 -5.99 -15.79 0.78
C ILE A 250 -7.19 -15.59 -0.11
N ASP A 251 -8.21 -14.85 0.34
CA ASP A 251 -9.34 -14.44 -0.49
C ASP A 251 -8.89 -13.45 -1.58
N TYR A 252 -7.94 -12.57 -1.27
CA TYR A 252 -7.28 -11.74 -2.28
C TYR A 252 -6.52 -12.59 -3.30
N VAL A 253 -5.73 -13.58 -2.86
CA VAL A 253 -5.03 -14.52 -3.77
C VAL A 253 -6.00 -15.26 -4.67
N LYS A 254 -7.15 -15.70 -4.12
CA LYS A 254 -8.21 -16.38 -4.89
C LYS A 254 -8.80 -15.46 -5.98
N ARG A 255 -9.08 -14.21 -5.65
CA ARG A 255 -9.52 -13.24 -6.66
C ARG A 255 -8.45 -13.00 -7.73
N ALA A 256 -7.20 -12.86 -7.33
CA ALA A 256 -6.08 -12.73 -8.27
C ALA A 256 -5.94 -13.97 -9.17
N GLU A 257 -6.13 -15.19 -8.63
CA GLU A 257 -6.13 -16.45 -9.40
C GLU A 257 -7.24 -16.46 -10.47
N SER A 258 -8.43 -15.90 -10.17
CA SER A 258 -9.52 -15.82 -11.16
C SER A 258 -9.31 -14.73 -12.21
N VAL A 259 -8.56 -13.66 -11.91
CA VAL A 259 -8.23 -12.59 -12.87
C VAL A 259 -7.10 -13.01 -13.80
N TYR A 260 -6.09 -13.67 -13.23
CA TYR A 260 -4.91 -14.15 -13.97
C TYR A 260 -5.02 -15.66 -14.19
N GLU A 261 -6.00 -16.08 -14.97
CA GLU A 261 -6.23 -17.48 -15.29
C GLU A 261 -4.99 -18.11 -15.93
N GLY A 262 -4.58 -19.29 -15.42
CA GLY A 262 -3.38 -19.99 -15.91
C GLY A 262 -2.08 -19.64 -15.19
N GLU A 263 -2.01 -18.60 -14.38
CA GLU A 263 -0.81 -18.21 -13.64
C GLU A 263 -0.51 -19.17 -12.47
N LYS A 264 0.29 -20.18 -12.77
CA LYS A 264 0.67 -21.23 -11.79
C LYS A 264 1.33 -20.67 -10.54
N LYS A 265 2.07 -19.54 -10.64
CA LYS A 265 2.74 -18.91 -9.49
C LYS A 265 1.72 -18.37 -8.48
N ILE A 266 0.62 -17.79 -8.93
CA ILE A 266 -0.47 -17.28 -8.07
C ILE A 266 -1.24 -18.46 -7.47
N ALA A 267 -1.68 -19.43 -8.28
CA ALA A 267 -2.39 -20.63 -7.82
C ALA A 267 -1.62 -21.42 -6.77
N ASN A 268 -0.30 -21.55 -6.91
CA ASN A 268 0.56 -22.23 -5.95
C ASN A 268 0.62 -21.54 -4.57
N ILE A 269 0.40 -20.22 -4.49
CA ILE A 269 0.33 -19.53 -3.20
C ILE A 269 -0.82 -20.11 -2.39
N ARG A 270 -2.01 -20.20 -2.97
CA ARG A 270 -3.22 -20.74 -2.33
C ARG A 270 -3.08 -22.24 -2.01
N LYS A 271 -2.72 -23.05 -3.00
CA LYS A 271 -2.57 -24.51 -2.84
C LYS A 271 -1.60 -24.89 -1.72
N ARG A 272 -0.49 -24.16 -1.55
CA ARG A 272 0.55 -24.46 -0.54
C ARG A 272 0.35 -23.74 0.80
N HIS A 273 -0.64 -22.88 0.90
CA HIS A 273 -0.82 -22.01 2.07
C HIS A 273 -1.05 -22.81 3.36
N MET A 274 -2.03 -23.70 3.37
CA MET A 274 -2.35 -24.50 4.58
C MET A 274 -1.22 -25.42 4.99
N SER A 275 -0.48 -25.99 4.04
CA SER A 275 0.72 -26.78 4.31
C SER A 275 1.81 -25.94 4.99
N LYS A 276 2.02 -24.69 4.57
CA LYS A 276 2.96 -23.76 5.23
C LYS A 276 2.56 -23.47 6.67
N ILE A 277 1.28 -23.24 6.94
CA ILE A 277 0.76 -22.99 8.31
C ILE A 277 0.95 -24.26 9.17
N ALA A 278 0.59 -25.45 8.66
CA ALA A 278 0.72 -26.72 9.37
C ALA A 278 2.18 -27.07 9.70
N LEU A 279 3.08 -26.91 8.74
CA LEU A 279 4.52 -27.10 8.95
C LEU A 279 5.06 -26.15 10.00
N ARG A 280 4.62 -24.87 10.00
CA ARG A 280 5.04 -23.89 10.97
C ARG A 280 4.56 -24.22 12.39
N LEU A 281 3.37 -24.77 12.52
CA LEU A 281 2.87 -25.28 13.81
C LEU A 281 3.71 -26.45 14.35
N LYS A 282 4.26 -27.31 13.49
CA LYS A 282 5.08 -28.47 13.87
C LYS A 282 6.55 -28.11 14.19
N LYS A 283 7.13 -27.04 13.62
CA LYS A 283 8.55 -26.67 13.82
C LYS A 283 8.89 -26.30 15.26
N LYS A 284 10.08 -26.69 15.76
CA LYS A 284 10.58 -26.32 17.11
C LYS A 284 10.80 -24.79 17.23
N GLN A 285 10.64 -24.22 18.42
CA GLN A 285 10.66 -22.78 18.66
C GLN A 285 11.99 -22.08 18.29
N SER A 286 13.14 -22.72 18.50
CA SER A 286 14.46 -22.14 18.24
C SER A 286 14.67 -21.79 16.75
N LYS A 287 14.32 -22.73 15.86
CA LYS A 287 14.42 -22.52 14.40
C LYS A 287 13.47 -21.45 13.87
N GLN A 288 12.35 -21.24 14.53
CA GLN A 288 11.36 -20.26 14.09
C GLN A 288 11.79 -18.80 14.29
N ARG A 289 12.57 -18.49 15.35
CA ARG A 289 13.07 -17.14 15.62
C ARG A 289 14.03 -16.65 14.52
N GLN A 290 14.93 -17.52 14.08
CA GLN A 290 15.90 -17.22 13.03
C GLN A 290 15.21 -16.96 11.67
N GLU A 291 14.26 -17.81 11.30
CA GLU A 291 13.54 -17.68 10.03
C GLU A 291 12.67 -16.42 9.96
N ILE A 292 11.95 -16.07 11.06
CA ILE A 292 11.16 -14.82 11.09
C ILE A 292 12.06 -13.60 10.95
N ARG A 293 13.20 -13.58 11.66
CA ARG A 293 14.18 -12.48 11.57
C ARG A 293 14.78 -12.37 10.17
N MET A 294 15.11 -13.50 9.55
CA MET A 294 15.63 -13.55 8.18
C MET A 294 14.61 -13.01 7.17
N TYR A 295 13.33 -13.43 7.27
CA TYR A 295 12.26 -12.90 6.42
C TYR A 295 12.02 -11.41 6.61
N ALA A 296 11.95 -10.96 7.86
CA ALA A 296 11.79 -9.54 8.16
C ALA A 296 12.94 -8.71 7.60
N LYS A 297 14.18 -9.17 7.77
CA LYS A 297 15.39 -8.49 7.24
C LYS A 297 15.41 -8.48 5.71
N MET A 298 15.12 -9.62 5.05
CA MET A 298 15.15 -9.76 3.59
C MET A 298 14.15 -8.84 2.89
N TYR A 299 13.00 -8.59 3.51
CA TYR A 299 11.92 -7.81 2.90
C TYR A 299 11.70 -6.45 3.56
N HIS A 300 12.64 -5.98 4.41
CA HIS A 300 12.54 -4.70 5.15
C HIS A 300 11.15 -4.51 5.80
N ILE A 301 10.68 -5.55 6.51
CA ILE A 301 9.41 -5.54 7.23
C ILE A 301 9.70 -5.24 8.70
N ASN A 302 9.22 -4.10 9.19
CA ASN A 302 9.29 -3.69 10.60
C ASN A 302 8.26 -4.40 11.48
#